data_ef4ff46424603a026c4d05c52e2a14fc
#
_entry.id   ef4ff46424603a026c4d05c52e2a14fc
#
_cell.length_a   1.000
_cell.length_b   1.000
_cell.length_c   1.000
_cell.angle_alpha   90.00
_cell.angle_beta   90.00
_cell.angle_gamma   90.00
#
_symmetry.space_group_name_H-M   'P 1'
#
loop_
_entity.id
_entity.type
_entity.pdbx_description
1 polymer ?
#
loop_
_entity_poly.entity_id
_entity_poly.type
_entity_poly.pdbx_seq_one_letter_code
_entity_poly.pdbx_strand_id
1 'polypeptide(L)'
;MGTTSYWAEPNSERREGEPKMDDFTATSQTRNEIFQLTEKLHFFKGKLRTSDDNGRMGWKSLTFAEGPVRNEIDYTSSKNRSIKRLTLLFERIATTMEYGWKLSGLRADDPSALAAELKQMQRQVTRRQLAEFEAIAPIVRAIAFDSRIPEASRRYARELLKETQSQREERASSTAPYFSAHELLPYEATSRRSE
;
A
#
# COMPACT_ATOMS: atom_id res chain seq x y z
N MET A 1 -17.23 -11.43 -1.71
CA MET A 1 -15.96 -10.73 -1.39
C MET A 1 -15.79 -9.62 -2.41
N GLY A 2 -15.76 -8.35 -1.98
CA GLY A 2 -15.68 -7.21 -2.89
C GLY A 2 -14.23 -6.86 -3.24
N THR A 3 -14.04 -6.14 -4.31
CA THR A 3 -12.75 -5.60 -4.73
C THR A 3 -12.83 -4.07 -4.83
N THR A 4 -11.72 -3.40 -4.54
CA THR A 4 -11.58 -1.96 -4.75
C THR A 4 -10.32 -1.73 -5.56
N SER A 5 -10.44 -0.96 -6.64
CA SER A 5 -9.32 -0.64 -7.51
C SER A 5 -9.15 0.87 -7.66
N TYR A 6 -7.96 1.27 -8.01
CA TYR A 6 -7.58 2.64 -8.29
C TYR A 6 -6.87 2.72 -9.63
N TRP A 7 -7.23 3.71 -10.40
CA TRP A 7 -6.57 4.03 -11.64
C TRP A 7 -6.31 5.55 -11.71
N ALA A 8 -5.16 5.93 -12.24
CA ALA A 8 -4.80 7.32 -12.47
C ALA A 8 -4.08 7.44 -13.80
N GLU A 9 -4.45 8.44 -14.57
CA GLU A 9 -3.72 8.80 -15.78
C GLU A 9 -2.47 9.59 -15.39
N PRO A 10 -1.28 9.09 -15.70
CA PRO A 10 -0.07 9.88 -15.48
C PRO A 10 -0.07 11.07 -16.44
N ASN A 11 0.31 12.24 -15.92
CA ASN A 11 0.49 13.47 -16.72
C ASN A 11 1.71 13.41 -17.66
N SER A 12 2.28 12.27 -17.90
CA SER A 12 3.43 12.08 -18.77
C SER A 12 3.19 10.91 -19.71
N GLU A 13 3.52 11.12 -20.95
CA GLU A 13 3.55 10.18 -22.05
C GLU A 13 3.90 8.76 -21.56
N ARG A 14 2.90 7.90 -21.43
CA ARG A 14 3.12 6.46 -21.30
C ARG A 14 3.86 6.03 -22.55
N ARG A 15 5.09 5.60 -22.40
CA ARG A 15 5.80 4.91 -23.47
C ARG A 15 5.02 3.64 -23.78
N GLU A 16 4.57 3.51 -25.02
CA GLU A 16 4.01 2.25 -25.51
C GLU A 16 5.00 1.13 -25.23
N GLY A 17 4.58 0.12 -24.48
CA GLY A 17 5.41 -1.03 -24.12
C GLY A 17 5.79 -1.17 -22.64
N GLU A 18 5.35 -0.26 -21.75
CA GLU A 18 5.52 -0.49 -20.31
C GLU A 18 4.74 -1.73 -19.89
N PRO A 19 5.39 -2.70 -19.22
CA PRO A 19 4.73 -3.93 -18.78
C PRO A 19 3.57 -3.58 -17.85
N LYS A 20 2.44 -4.23 -18.06
CA LYS A 20 1.34 -4.20 -17.10
C LYS A 20 1.89 -4.71 -15.76
N MET A 21 1.60 -4.00 -14.70
CA MET A 21 1.91 -4.45 -13.35
C MET A 21 1.22 -5.79 -13.14
N ASP A 22 2.00 -6.80 -12.76
CA ASP A 22 1.45 -8.12 -12.41
C ASP A 22 0.52 -7.98 -11.20
N ASP A 23 -0.55 -8.77 -11.18
CA ASP A 23 -1.44 -8.85 -10.03
C ASP A 23 -0.64 -9.26 -8.79
N PHE A 24 -0.84 -8.57 -7.69
CA PHE A 24 -0.24 -8.92 -6.41
C PHE A 24 -1.33 -9.04 -5.33
N THR A 25 -1.04 -9.82 -4.31
CA THR A 25 -1.95 -9.95 -3.17
C THR A 25 -1.53 -8.99 -2.07
N ALA A 26 -2.35 -7.98 -1.81
CA ALA A 26 -2.13 -7.06 -0.72
C ALA A 26 -2.17 -7.76 0.65
N THR A 27 -1.41 -7.26 1.62
CA THR A 27 -1.43 -7.75 2.99
C THR A 27 -2.83 -7.62 3.62
N SER A 28 -3.14 -8.45 4.61
CA SER A 28 -4.43 -8.38 5.31
C SER A 28 -4.69 -7.00 5.92
N GLN A 29 -3.64 -6.34 6.43
CA GLN A 29 -3.74 -5.01 6.99
C GLN A 29 -4.16 -3.98 5.93
N THR A 30 -3.49 -3.96 4.78
CA THR A 30 -3.83 -3.05 3.67
C THR A 30 -5.21 -3.34 3.11
N ARG A 31 -5.57 -4.61 2.94
CA ARG A 31 -6.94 -4.98 2.52
C ARG A 31 -7.99 -4.45 3.49
N ASN A 32 -7.79 -4.66 4.79
CA ASN A 32 -8.71 -4.16 5.79
C ASN A 32 -8.82 -2.63 5.77
N GLU A 33 -7.70 -1.91 5.62
CA GLU A 33 -7.71 -0.45 5.50
C GLU A 33 -8.49 0.01 4.27
N ILE A 34 -8.26 -0.60 3.10
CA ILE A 34 -8.98 -0.29 1.87
C ILE A 34 -10.49 -0.49 2.07
N PHE A 35 -10.92 -1.64 2.61
CA PHE A 35 -12.34 -1.93 2.80
C PHE A 35 -12.99 -1.02 3.83
N GLN A 36 -12.33 -0.72 4.95
CA GLN A 36 -12.85 0.25 5.94
C GLN A 36 -13.02 1.65 5.36
N LEU A 37 -12.09 2.11 4.53
CA LEU A 37 -12.19 3.41 3.87
C LEU A 37 -13.29 3.41 2.80
N THR A 38 -13.43 2.32 2.05
CA THR A 38 -14.47 2.13 1.04
C THR A 38 -15.85 2.07 1.68
N GLU A 39 -16.01 1.39 2.82
CA GLU A 39 -17.25 1.36 3.61
C GLU A 39 -17.64 2.75 4.11
N LYS A 40 -16.68 3.55 4.64
CA LYS A 40 -16.92 4.95 5.03
C LYS A 40 -17.35 5.84 3.86
N LEU A 41 -17.05 5.43 2.65
CA LEU A 41 -17.49 6.08 1.41
C LEU A 41 -18.75 5.44 0.82
N HIS A 42 -19.46 4.62 1.63
CA HIS A 42 -20.65 3.90 1.20
C HIS A 42 -20.45 3.11 -0.09
N PHE A 43 -19.26 2.48 -0.24
CA PHE A 43 -18.90 1.71 -1.44
C PHE A 43 -19.04 2.53 -2.72
N PHE A 44 -18.74 3.82 -2.65
CA PHE A 44 -18.85 4.81 -3.73
C PHE A 44 -20.28 4.99 -4.28
N LYS A 45 -21.30 4.63 -3.50
CA LYS A 45 -22.70 4.89 -3.84
C LYS A 45 -23.00 6.39 -3.70
N GLY A 46 -23.61 6.98 -4.73
CA GLY A 46 -24.06 8.37 -4.71
C GLY A 46 -23.01 9.39 -5.10
N LYS A 47 -23.41 10.67 -5.11
CA LYS A 47 -22.52 11.78 -5.50
C LYS A 47 -21.58 12.13 -4.35
N LEU A 48 -20.35 11.64 -4.41
CA LEU A 48 -19.30 12.15 -3.55
C LEU A 48 -18.86 13.53 -4.05
N ARG A 49 -18.68 14.49 -3.13
CA ARG A 49 -18.20 15.84 -3.49
C ARG A 49 -16.74 15.74 -3.95
N THR A 50 -16.57 15.71 -5.23
CA THR A 50 -15.29 15.81 -5.92
C THR A 50 -15.22 17.19 -6.56
N SER A 51 -14.05 17.79 -6.66
CA SER A 51 -13.86 19.05 -7.38
C SER A 51 -13.19 18.73 -8.71
N ASP A 52 -13.82 19.19 -9.79
CA ASP A 52 -13.18 19.27 -11.10
C ASP A 52 -12.29 20.51 -11.09
N ASP A 53 -11.04 20.37 -10.65
CA ASP A 53 -10.06 21.41 -10.74
C ASP A 53 -9.39 21.34 -12.11
N ASN A 54 -9.91 22.11 -13.05
CA ASN A 54 -9.38 22.50 -14.36
C ASN A 54 -8.16 21.70 -14.89
N GLY A 55 -8.23 20.39 -14.97
CA GLY A 55 -7.35 19.54 -15.79
C GLY A 55 -5.86 19.51 -15.45
N ARG A 56 -5.38 20.27 -14.44
CA ARG A 56 -3.96 20.36 -14.11
C ARG A 56 -3.41 19.19 -13.23
N MET A 57 -4.26 18.43 -12.57
CA MET A 57 -3.85 17.44 -11.57
C MET A 57 -4.04 15.98 -11.99
N GLY A 58 -4.25 15.70 -13.27
CA GLY A 58 -4.54 14.35 -13.73
C GLY A 58 -5.89 13.82 -13.21
N TRP A 59 -6.47 12.93 -13.97
CA TRP A 59 -7.74 12.29 -13.67
C TRP A 59 -7.53 10.98 -12.90
N LYS A 60 -8.39 10.69 -11.95
CA LYS A 60 -8.33 9.51 -11.08
C LYS A 60 -9.70 8.86 -10.97
N SER A 61 -9.71 7.54 -10.90
CA SER A 61 -10.92 6.76 -10.67
C SER A 61 -10.73 5.80 -9.50
N LEU A 62 -11.78 5.64 -8.70
CA LEU A 62 -11.90 4.58 -7.71
C LEU A 62 -13.13 3.76 -8.03
N THR A 63 -12.95 2.46 -8.20
CA THR A 63 -14.02 1.51 -8.49
C THR A 63 -14.15 0.51 -7.34
N PHE A 64 -15.37 0.25 -6.90
CA PHE A 64 -15.73 -0.88 -6.05
C PHE A 64 -16.56 -1.86 -6.86
N ALA A 65 -16.23 -3.15 -6.79
CA ALA A 65 -16.98 -4.21 -7.45
C ALA A 65 -17.22 -5.40 -6.49
N GLU A 66 -18.46 -5.86 -6.42
CA GLU A 66 -18.85 -7.05 -5.66
C GLU A 66 -20.03 -7.75 -6.35
N GLY A 67 -19.79 -8.93 -6.90
CA GLY A 67 -20.79 -9.62 -7.72
C GLY A 67 -21.27 -8.72 -8.88
N PRO A 68 -22.59 -8.50 -9.02
CA PRO A 68 -23.15 -7.63 -10.05
C PRO A 68 -23.04 -6.13 -9.72
N VAL A 69 -22.67 -5.79 -8.49
CA VAL A 69 -22.57 -4.39 -8.03
C VAL A 69 -21.25 -3.80 -8.47
N ARG A 70 -21.30 -2.69 -9.22
CA ARG A 70 -20.16 -1.87 -9.56
C ARG A 70 -20.47 -0.40 -9.31
N ASN A 71 -19.67 0.25 -8.49
CA ASN A 71 -19.78 1.68 -8.23
C ASN A 71 -18.41 2.32 -8.53
N GLU A 72 -18.45 3.51 -9.08
CA GLU A 72 -17.25 4.23 -9.52
C GLU A 72 -17.35 5.71 -9.21
N ILE A 73 -16.24 6.31 -8.84
CA ILE A 73 -16.10 7.76 -8.70
C ILE A 73 -14.88 8.24 -9.44
N ASP A 74 -15.07 9.31 -10.21
CA ASP A 74 -14.03 10.00 -10.95
C ASP A 74 -13.76 11.35 -10.31
N TYR A 75 -12.48 11.74 -10.23
CA TYR A 75 -12.10 13.00 -9.61
C TYR A 75 -10.70 13.43 -10.02
N THR A 76 -10.46 14.72 -10.02
CA THR A 76 -9.12 15.30 -10.12
C THR A 76 -8.55 15.60 -8.74
N SER A 77 -9.40 16.14 -7.84
CA SER A 77 -9.08 16.36 -6.44
C SER A 77 -10.28 16.11 -5.54
N SER A 78 -10.07 15.89 -4.25
CA SER A 78 -11.16 15.72 -3.28
C SER A 78 -10.82 16.34 -1.93
N LYS A 79 -11.82 16.96 -1.27
CA LYS A 79 -11.71 17.40 0.12
C LYS A 79 -12.05 16.29 1.12
N ASN A 80 -12.63 15.16 0.66
CA ASN A 80 -12.96 14.03 1.50
C ASN A 80 -11.69 13.31 1.99
N ARG A 81 -11.55 13.19 3.31
CA ARG A 81 -10.37 12.58 3.94
C ARG A 81 -10.20 11.11 3.58
N SER A 82 -11.29 10.35 3.45
CA SER A 82 -11.22 8.92 3.09
C SER A 82 -10.80 8.73 1.64
N ILE A 83 -11.27 9.58 0.70
CA ILE A 83 -10.81 9.56 -0.69
C ILE A 83 -9.31 9.88 -0.75
N LYS A 84 -8.87 10.96 -0.08
CA LYS A 84 -7.44 11.31 -0.03
C LYS A 84 -6.56 10.18 0.51
N ARG A 85 -7.05 9.50 1.57
CA ARG A 85 -6.31 8.40 2.20
C ARG A 85 -6.24 7.17 1.29
N LEU A 86 -7.33 6.81 0.61
CA LEU A 86 -7.34 5.74 -0.39
C LEU A 86 -6.40 6.07 -1.55
N THR A 87 -6.51 7.28 -2.12
CA THR A 87 -5.64 7.75 -3.19
C THR A 87 -4.17 7.61 -2.80
N LEU A 88 -3.80 8.16 -1.64
CA LEU A 88 -2.41 8.10 -1.16
C LEU A 88 -1.93 6.66 -0.93
N LEU A 89 -2.81 5.78 -0.44
CA LEU A 89 -2.47 4.37 -0.24
C LEU A 89 -2.19 3.68 -1.57
N PHE A 90 -3.05 3.86 -2.57
CA PHE A 90 -2.86 3.30 -3.90
C PHE A 90 -1.64 3.89 -4.63
N GLU A 91 -1.39 5.20 -4.52
CA GLU A 91 -0.20 5.85 -5.06
C GLU A 91 1.09 5.26 -4.45
N ARG A 92 1.11 5.00 -3.14
CA ARG A 92 2.24 4.35 -2.45
C ARG A 92 2.44 2.91 -2.91
N ILE A 93 1.36 2.16 -3.13
CA ILE A 93 1.42 0.80 -3.67
C ILE A 93 1.98 0.84 -5.09
N ALA A 94 1.44 1.69 -5.95
CA ALA A 94 1.90 1.84 -7.33
C ALA A 94 3.39 2.21 -7.40
N THR A 95 3.84 3.15 -6.57
CA THR A 95 5.25 3.53 -6.46
C THR A 95 6.13 2.34 -6.04
N THR A 96 5.65 1.51 -5.11
CA THR A 96 6.39 0.30 -4.68
C THR A 96 6.54 -0.68 -5.84
N MET A 97 5.47 -0.94 -6.59
CA MET A 97 5.51 -1.84 -7.75
C MET A 97 6.41 -1.31 -8.86
N GLU A 98 6.39 0.00 -9.10
CA GLU A 98 7.29 0.65 -10.05
C GLU A 98 8.77 0.44 -9.68
N TYR A 99 9.11 0.56 -8.39
CA TYR A 99 10.46 0.20 -7.92
C TYR A 99 10.78 -1.27 -8.18
N GLY A 100 9.87 -2.19 -7.90
CA GLY A 100 10.05 -3.61 -8.17
C GLY A 100 10.39 -3.88 -9.63
N TRP A 101 9.65 -3.29 -10.53
CA TRP A 101 9.89 -3.40 -11.96
C TRP A 101 11.23 -2.80 -12.38
N LYS A 102 11.54 -1.56 -11.97
CA LYS A 102 12.83 -0.90 -12.27
C LYS A 102 14.01 -1.70 -11.75
N LEU A 103 13.96 -2.19 -10.52
CA LEU A 103 15.04 -2.99 -9.93
C LEU A 103 15.23 -4.32 -10.65
N SER A 104 14.17 -4.94 -11.15
CA SER A 104 14.26 -6.18 -11.94
C SER A 104 15.01 -5.95 -13.27
N GLY A 105 14.68 -4.86 -13.98
CA GLY A 105 15.37 -4.49 -15.22
C GLY A 105 16.83 -4.11 -14.98
N LEU A 106 17.09 -3.18 -14.05
CA LEU A 106 18.44 -2.70 -13.75
C LEU A 106 19.40 -3.79 -13.23
N ARG A 107 18.86 -4.79 -12.54
CA ARG A 107 19.64 -5.94 -12.07
C ARG A 107 20.29 -6.69 -13.21
N ALA A 108 19.61 -6.80 -14.34
CA ALA A 108 20.11 -7.52 -15.51
C ALA A 108 21.05 -6.66 -16.36
N ASP A 109 20.72 -5.37 -16.53
CA ASP A 109 21.25 -4.54 -17.62
C ASP A 109 22.26 -3.48 -17.15
N ASP A 110 22.05 -2.86 -15.95
CA ASP A 110 22.91 -1.77 -15.46
C ASP A 110 23.11 -1.82 -13.94
N PRO A 111 24.13 -2.56 -13.45
CA PRO A 111 24.43 -2.63 -12.02
C PRO A 111 24.83 -1.29 -11.39
N SER A 112 25.29 -0.30 -12.16
CA SER A 112 25.68 1.01 -11.63
C SER A 112 24.44 1.87 -11.33
N ALA A 113 23.47 1.90 -12.23
CA ALA A 113 22.19 2.56 -12.02
C ALA A 113 21.37 1.91 -10.87
N LEU A 114 21.56 0.60 -10.66
CA LEU A 114 20.91 -0.14 -9.57
C LEU A 114 21.22 0.46 -8.18
N ALA A 115 22.47 0.87 -7.92
CA ALA A 115 22.84 1.48 -6.64
C ALA A 115 22.13 2.83 -6.41
N ALA A 116 21.98 3.63 -7.46
CA ALA A 116 21.30 4.92 -7.39
C ALA A 116 19.80 4.73 -7.10
N GLU A 117 19.15 3.77 -7.76
CA GLU A 117 17.73 3.49 -7.58
C GLU A 117 17.44 2.93 -6.18
N LEU A 118 18.24 1.99 -5.67
CA LEU A 118 18.14 1.48 -4.31
C LEU A 118 18.30 2.59 -3.26
N LYS A 119 19.23 3.52 -3.46
CA LYS A 119 19.40 4.68 -2.57
C LYS A 119 18.20 5.63 -2.64
N GLN A 120 17.59 5.82 -3.79
CA GLN A 120 16.37 6.60 -3.92
C GLN A 120 15.20 5.92 -3.21
N MET A 121 15.04 4.62 -3.42
CA MET A 121 14.03 3.82 -2.75
C MET A 121 14.18 3.87 -1.22
N GLN A 122 15.41 3.81 -0.69
CA GLN A 122 15.67 3.94 0.74
C GLN A 122 15.12 5.25 1.31
N ARG A 123 15.31 6.38 0.60
CA ARG A 123 14.72 7.66 0.99
C ARG A 123 13.19 7.63 1.06
N GLN A 124 12.54 6.89 0.14
CA GLN A 124 11.08 6.72 0.14
C GLN A 124 10.62 5.86 1.31
N VAL A 125 11.35 4.77 1.63
CA VAL A 125 11.07 3.92 2.81
C VAL A 125 11.18 4.74 4.09
N THR A 126 12.27 5.47 4.29
CA THR A 126 12.48 6.32 5.48
C THR A 126 11.37 7.38 5.64
N ARG A 127 10.86 7.92 4.53
CA ARG A 127 9.73 8.86 4.53
C ARG A 127 8.37 8.19 4.65
N ARG A 128 8.31 6.85 4.76
CA ARG A 128 7.07 6.05 4.78
C ARG A 128 6.17 6.30 3.56
N GLN A 129 6.78 6.53 2.40
CA GLN A 129 6.09 6.80 1.13
C GLN A 129 5.86 5.54 0.28
N LEU A 130 6.22 4.37 0.78
CA LEU A 130 5.95 3.08 0.14
C LEU A 130 4.93 2.29 0.97
N ALA A 131 4.15 1.45 0.28
CA ALA A 131 3.24 0.48 0.88
C ALA A 131 3.39 -0.86 0.16
N GLU A 132 3.06 -1.98 0.82
CA GLU A 132 3.15 -3.33 0.23
C GLU A 132 4.56 -3.72 -0.23
N PHE A 133 5.58 -3.32 0.52
CA PHE A 133 6.98 -3.66 0.21
C PHE A 133 7.20 -5.18 0.07
N GLU A 134 6.43 -6.00 0.78
CA GLU A 134 6.49 -7.46 0.73
C GLU A 134 6.30 -8.02 -0.69
N ALA A 135 5.53 -7.33 -1.54
CA ALA A 135 5.31 -7.73 -2.92
C ALA A 135 6.61 -7.71 -3.75
N ILE A 136 7.53 -6.80 -3.45
CA ILE A 136 8.81 -6.66 -4.14
C ILE A 136 10.01 -7.15 -3.31
N ALA A 137 9.80 -7.55 -2.05
CA ALA A 137 10.85 -8.05 -1.18
C ALA A 137 11.67 -9.21 -1.79
N PRO A 138 11.08 -10.15 -2.57
CA PRO A 138 11.86 -11.19 -3.26
C PRO A 138 12.90 -10.61 -4.23
N ILE A 139 12.57 -9.54 -4.95
CA ILE A 139 13.48 -8.86 -5.89
C ILE A 139 14.63 -8.22 -5.12
N VAL A 140 14.31 -7.49 -4.04
CA VAL A 140 15.32 -6.84 -3.19
C VAL A 140 16.23 -7.87 -2.51
N ARG A 141 15.69 -9.01 -2.05
CA ARG A 141 16.48 -10.13 -1.52
C ARG A 141 17.41 -10.71 -2.58
N ALA A 142 16.92 -10.92 -3.79
CA ALA A 142 17.75 -11.44 -4.88
C ALA A 142 18.93 -10.51 -5.18
N ILE A 143 18.76 -9.19 -5.10
CA ILE A 143 19.84 -8.21 -5.23
C ILE A 143 20.81 -8.29 -4.03
N ALA A 144 20.27 -8.37 -2.80
CA ALA A 144 21.07 -8.38 -1.57
C ALA A 144 22.09 -9.53 -1.49
N PHE A 145 21.74 -10.68 -2.09
CA PHE A 145 22.51 -11.92 -1.96
C PHE A 145 23.19 -12.39 -3.27
N ASP A 146 23.03 -11.69 -4.39
CA ASP A 146 23.69 -12.02 -5.64
C ASP A 146 25.14 -11.50 -5.64
N SER A 147 26.12 -12.41 -5.56
CA SER A 147 27.55 -12.06 -5.53
C SER A 147 28.03 -11.34 -6.80
N ARG A 148 27.32 -11.43 -7.90
CA ARG A 148 27.65 -10.74 -9.17
C ARG A 148 27.31 -9.26 -9.11
N ILE A 149 26.46 -8.85 -8.18
CA ILE A 149 26.06 -7.45 -7.99
C ILE A 149 27.09 -6.72 -7.12
N PRO A 150 27.47 -5.47 -7.46
CA PRO A 150 28.42 -4.68 -6.68
C PRO A 150 28.02 -4.58 -5.20
N GLU A 151 29.02 -4.62 -4.30
CA GLU A 151 28.79 -4.64 -2.84
C GLU A 151 27.98 -3.43 -2.36
N ALA A 152 28.16 -2.26 -2.98
CA ALA A 152 27.38 -1.06 -2.64
C ALA A 152 25.87 -1.29 -2.82
N SER A 153 25.46 -1.86 -3.95
CA SER A 153 24.04 -2.17 -4.23
C SER A 153 23.50 -3.23 -3.27
N ARG A 154 24.28 -4.30 -3.02
CA ARG A 154 23.91 -5.35 -2.06
C ARG A 154 23.70 -4.80 -0.65
N ARG A 155 24.56 -3.87 -0.21
CA ARG A 155 24.44 -3.21 1.08
C ARG A 155 23.15 -2.41 1.17
N TYR A 156 22.82 -1.56 0.18
CA TYR A 156 21.57 -0.82 0.16
C TYR A 156 20.35 -1.75 0.18
N ALA A 157 20.38 -2.85 -0.55
CA ALA A 157 19.29 -3.83 -0.55
C ALA A 157 19.11 -4.48 0.83
N ARG A 158 20.21 -4.83 1.54
CA ARG A 158 20.13 -5.36 2.92
C ARG A 158 19.59 -4.34 3.92
N GLU A 159 20.02 -3.08 3.80
CA GLU A 159 19.51 -1.99 4.65
C GLU A 159 18.01 -1.76 4.43
N LEU A 160 17.53 -1.77 3.18
CA LEU A 160 16.10 -1.69 2.84
C LEU A 160 15.29 -2.80 3.48
N LEU A 161 15.75 -4.06 3.38
CA LEU A 161 15.08 -5.20 3.99
C LEU A 161 14.99 -5.07 5.51
N LYS A 162 16.06 -4.61 6.15
CA LYS A 162 16.09 -4.40 7.59
C LYS A 162 15.14 -3.27 8.03
N GLU A 163 15.18 -2.13 7.34
CA GLU A 163 14.35 -0.96 7.68
C GLU A 163 12.86 -1.27 7.51
N THR A 164 12.49 -1.92 6.42
CA THR A 164 11.08 -2.29 6.17
C THR A 164 10.57 -3.32 7.17
N GLN A 165 11.40 -4.27 7.59
CA GLN A 165 11.04 -5.20 8.64
C GLN A 165 10.80 -4.48 9.98
N SER A 166 11.69 -3.58 10.40
CA SER A 166 11.53 -2.78 11.63
C SER A 166 10.25 -1.95 11.60
N GLN A 167 9.95 -1.29 10.48
CA GLN A 167 8.70 -0.52 10.31
C GLN A 167 7.45 -1.39 10.39
N ARG A 168 7.52 -2.64 9.93
CA ARG A 168 6.43 -3.61 10.05
C ARG A 168 6.19 -4.04 11.49
N GLU A 169 7.27 -4.32 12.22
CA GLU A 169 7.20 -4.71 13.63
C GLU A 169 6.65 -3.57 14.50
N GLU A 170 7.08 -2.33 14.28
CA GLU A 170 6.52 -1.14 14.93
C GLU A 170 5.01 -1.00 14.69
N ARG A 171 4.55 -1.19 13.43
CA ARG A 171 3.12 -1.13 13.11
C ARG A 171 2.32 -2.24 13.78
N ALA A 172 2.84 -3.46 13.79
CA ALA A 172 2.20 -4.60 14.44
C ALA A 172 2.04 -4.36 15.96
N SER A 173 3.08 -3.83 16.61
CA SER A 173 3.06 -3.50 18.04
C SER A 173 2.09 -2.34 18.36
N SER A 174 1.97 -1.36 17.47
CA SER A 174 1.04 -0.22 17.63
C SER A 174 -0.43 -0.58 17.40
N THR A 175 -0.71 -1.69 16.72
CA THR A 175 -2.08 -2.13 16.38
C THR A 175 -2.57 -3.19 17.37
N ALA A 176 -1.74 -3.68 18.29
CA ALA A 176 -2.15 -4.60 19.35
C ALA A 176 -3.25 -3.92 20.21
N PRO A 177 -4.46 -4.49 20.31
CA PRO A 177 -5.48 -3.92 21.18
C PRO A 177 -4.95 -3.95 22.60
N TYR A 178 -5.06 -2.84 23.31
CA TYR A 178 -4.94 -2.78 24.79
C TYR A 178 -6.05 -3.65 25.37
N PHE A 179 -5.84 -4.95 25.46
CA PHE A 179 -6.62 -5.78 26.35
C PHE A 179 -6.19 -5.40 27.78
N SER A 180 -6.92 -4.45 28.34
CA SER A 180 -6.84 -4.14 29.75
C SER A 180 -7.19 -5.42 30.53
N ALA A 181 -6.24 -5.96 31.27
CA ALA A 181 -6.37 -7.18 32.08
C ALA A 181 -7.37 -7.02 33.25
N HIS A 182 -8.32 -6.10 33.14
CA HIS A 182 -9.26 -5.74 34.23
C HIS A 182 -10.68 -6.32 34.05
N GLU A 183 -10.94 -7.14 33.04
CA GLU A 183 -12.30 -7.68 32.80
C GLU A 183 -12.43 -9.20 33.00
N LEU A 184 -11.65 -9.76 33.92
CA LEU A 184 -11.87 -11.12 34.41
C LEU A 184 -12.18 -11.08 35.93
N LEU A 185 -13.24 -10.38 36.32
CA LEU A 185 -13.88 -10.65 37.60
C LEU A 185 -14.93 -11.73 37.38
N PRO A 186 -14.86 -12.88 38.10
CA PRO A 186 -15.90 -13.89 38.00
C PRO A 186 -17.20 -13.34 38.59
N TYR A 187 -18.27 -13.42 37.81
CA TYR A 187 -19.64 -13.15 38.24
C TYR A 187 -20.02 -14.21 39.27
N GLU A 188 -19.95 -13.86 40.57
CA GLU A 188 -20.49 -14.67 41.64
C GLU A 188 -22.01 -14.69 41.54
N ALA A 189 -22.54 -15.85 41.16
CA ALA A 189 -23.97 -16.14 41.19
C ALA A 189 -24.47 -16.23 42.61
N THR A 190 -25.03 -15.15 43.15
CA THR A 190 -25.79 -15.17 44.41
C THR A 190 -27.13 -15.88 44.18
N SER A 191 -27.11 -17.16 44.53
CA SER A 191 -28.33 -17.96 44.72
C SER A 191 -29.09 -17.47 45.94
N ARG A 192 -30.18 -16.72 45.73
CA ARG A 192 -31.18 -16.48 46.81
C ARG A 192 -32.17 -17.62 46.80
N ARG A 193 -32.10 -18.47 47.82
CA ARG A 193 -33.23 -19.31 48.24
C ARG A 193 -34.32 -18.40 48.75
N SER A 194 -35.50 -18.61 48.27
CA SER A 194 -36.77 -18.10 48.87
C SER A 194 -37.39 -19.25 49.64
N GLU A 195 -37.68 -19.01 50.91
CA GLU A 195 -38.66 -19.75 51.70
C GLU A 195 -40.05 -19.25 51.38
#